data_4cf53076eb8d3a63fe3e42a2085ccb96
#
_entry.id   4cf53076eb8d3a63fe3e42a2085ccb96
#
_cell.length_a   1.000
_cell.length_b   1.000
_cell.length_c   1.000
_cell.angle_alpha   90.00
_cell.angle_beta   90.00
_cell.angle_gamma   90.00
#
_symmetry.space_group_name_H-M   'P 1'
#
loop_
_entity.id
_entity.type
_entity.pdbx_description
1 polymer ?
#
loop_
_entity_poly.entity_id
_entity_poly.type
_entity_poly.pdbx_seq_one_letter_code
_entity_poly.pdbx_strand_id
1 'polypeptide(L)'
;MAVGEVTQTRSGSNSDHVRRHNLSVILGLAHRTGGLSRAQLTKQTGLNRSTIAALVAELVGRQLVVEMEPDSSGQVGRPSPMVRPNPRAVGLAVNPEVDAITIGVVGLGGKVLKRIRYPTPNGASATEAVTICAAVFEGMRSELDAGYRTVGIGVAVPGLVREQDGLVRLAPHLGWVDEPLARMLTDATGYPVVAANDASLGALAESTFGAGRDVTDLIYLNGGASGIGGGVISGGVSLVGIAGYAGEFGHTLVNSAGVICSCGALGCLETEVARAPLLKLVGLTDADGDELELALTASRSPAVLAEVERQLDYLAVALRNAINVFNPRLVVLGGFLGSLYAVAPAYLDQKLAHQTLHAAREGVTISRTQLGSDLLMIGAAELAFESILSDPASSGSARLGGHLRTHTTGRLRGAH
;
A
#
# COMPACT_ATOMS: atom_id res chain seq x y z
N MET A 1 25.50 42.40 -33.80
CA MET A 1 25.05 41.13 -33.24
C MET A 1 24.09 41.47 -32.12
N ALA A 2 22.79 41.34 -32.35
CA ALA A 2 21.74 41.65 -31.38
C ALA A 2 21.37 40.33 -30.70
N VAL A 3 21.51 40.30 -29.37
CA VAL A 3 21.09 39.19 -28.52
C VAL A 3 19.60 39.40 -28.23
N GLY A 4 18.76 38.54 -28.82
CA GLY A 4 17.33 38.55 -28.56
C GLY A 4 17.00 38.05 -27.13
N GLU A 5 16.45 38.91 -26.30
CA GLU A 5 15.82 38.58 -25.04
C GLU A 5 14.57 37.74 -25.28
N VAL A 6 14.59 36.49 -24.82
CA VAL A 6 13.40 35.65 -24.71
C VAL A 6 12.65 36.04 -23.42
N THR A 7 11.66 36.89 -23.57
CA THR A 7 10.75 37.24 -22.48
C THR A 7 9.83 36.06 -22.21
N GLN A 8 10.10 35.26 -21.20
CA GLN A 8 9.17 34.27 -20.66
C GLN A 8 8.04 35.00 -19.92
N THR A 9 6.85 34.95 -20.45
CA THR A 9 5.61 35.40 -19.81
C THR A 9 5.23 34.49 -18.63
N ARG A 10 5.57 34.93 -17.42
CA ARG A 10 5.26 34.28 -16.14
C ARG A 10 3.99 34.86 -15.49
N SER A 11 2.81 34.80 -16.08
CA SER A 11 1.61 35.35 -15.41
C SER A 11 0.39 34.42 -15.31
N GLY A 12 0.44 33.15 -15.77
CA GLY A 12 -0.66 32.18 -15.67
C GLY A 12 -0.43 31.04 -14.69
N SER A 13 0.78 30.83 -14.23
CA SER A 13 1.21 29.62 -13.51
C SER A 13 0.69 29.51 -12.07
N ASN A 14 0.52 30.61 -11.35
CA ASN A 14 0.28 30.57 -9.90
C ASN A 14 -1.17 30.19 -9.53
N SER A 15 -2.16 30.69 -10.25
CA SER A 15 -3.58 30.42 -9.95
C SER A 15 -3.98 28.98 -10.26
N ASP A 16 -3.50 28.39 -11.36
CA ASP A 16 -3.77 26.99 -11.71
C ASP A 16 -3.08 26.03 -10.75
N HIS A 17 -1.86 26.33 -10.34
CA HIS A 17 -1.12 25.52 -9.36
C HIS A 17 -1.84 25.48 -8.00
N VAL A 18 -2.30 26.61 -7.50
CA VAL A 18 -3.10 26.69 -6.26
C VAL A 18 -4.41 25.91 -6.41
N ARG A 19 -5.08 26.01 -7.55
CA ARG A 19 -6.32 25.27 -7.82
C ARG A 19 -6.05 23.75 -7.79
N ARG A 20 -5.02 23.26 -8.48
CA ARG A 20 -4.64 21.83 -8.50
C ARG A 20 -4.30 21.34 -7.10
N HIS A 21 -3.51 22.08 -6.36
CA HIS A 21 -3.20 21.76 -4.97
C HIS A 21 -4.48 21.65 -4.11
N ASN A 22 -5.40 22.61 -4.21
CA ASN A 22 -6.65 22.57 -3.44
C ASN A 22 -7.55 21.39 -3.83
N LEU A 23 -7.59 20.98 -5.11
CA LEU A 23 -8.29 19.77 -5.56
C LEU A 23 -7.70 18.53 -4.92
N SER A 24 -6.35 18.40 -4.90
CA SER A 24 -5.63 17.30 -4.25
C SER A 24 -5.95 17.24 -2.76
N VAL A 25 -5.91 18.37 -2.05
CA VAL A 25 -6.24 18.44 -0.61
C VAL A 25 -7.66 17.97 -0.35
N ILE A 26 -8.67 18.46 -1.09
CA ILE A 26 -10.08 18.09 -0.89
C ILE A 26 -10.28 16.60 -1.21
N LEU A 27 -9.74 16.11 -2.32
CA LEU A 27 -9.85 14.71 -2.69
C LEU A 27 -9.18 13.81 -1.66
N GLY A 28 -7.95 14.14 -1.22
CA GLY A 28 -7.23 13.41 -0.19
C GLY A 28 -7.96 13.37 1.15
N LEU A 29 -8.61 14.46 1.56
CA LEU A 29 -9.44 14.49 2.77
C LEU A 29 -10.66 13.57 2.62
N ALA A 30 -11.41 13.69 1.51
CA ALA A 30 -12.58 12.83 1.27
C ALA A 30 -12.18 11.36 1.22
N HIS A 31 -11.06 11.04 0.55
CA HIS A 31 -10.51 9.69 0.40
C HIS A 31 -10.18 9.05 1.76
N ARG A 32 -9.37 9.72 2.59
CA ARG A 32 -8.93 9.17 3.88
C ARG A 32 -10.04 9.07 4.93
N THR A 33 -11.03 9.99 4.89
CA THR A 33 -12.09 10.01 5.91
C THR A 33 -13.35 9.25 5.50
N GLY A 34 -13.46 8.82 4.23
CA GLY A 34 -14.67 8.23 3.67
C GLY A 34 -15.79 9.24 3.41
N GLY A 35 -15.54 10.52 3.67
CA GLY A 35 -16.43 11.64 3.35
C GLY A 35 -16.51 12.70 4.43
N LEU A 36 -16.71 13.95 3.99
CA LEU A 36 -16.81 15.16 4.83
C LEU A 36 -17.92 16.07 4.29
N SER A 37 -18.59 16.79 5.18
CA SER A 37 -19.50 17.85 4.73
C SER A 37 -18.69 19.03 4.14
N ARG A 38 -19.31 19.79 3.24
CA ARG A 38 -18.69 21.04 2.73
C ARG A 38 -18.30 22.00 3.86
N ALA A 39 -19.05 22.03 4.95
CA ALA A 39 -18.73 22.83 6.13
C ALA A 39 -17.46 22.34 6.83
N GLN A 40 -17.27 21.03 6.97
CA GLN A 40 -16.05 20.44 7.52
C GLN A 40 -14.85 20.69 6.59
N LEU A 41 -15.02 20.56 5.26
CA LEU A 41 -13.99 20.92 4.28
C LEU A 41 -13.57 22.39 4.41
N THR A 42 -14.55 23.31 4.51
CA THR A 42 -14.28 24.74 4.77
C THR A 42 -13.45 24.94 6.04
N LYS A 43 -13.81 24.26 7.13
CA LYS A 43 -13.10 24.37 8.42
C LYS A 43 -11.67 23.79 8.36
N GLN A 44 -11.48 22.66 7.70
CA GLN A 44 -10.17 21.98 7.65
C GLN A 44 -9.20 22.64 6.68
N THR A 45 -9.70 23.16 5.55
CA THR A 45 -8.85 23.78 4.51
C THR A 45 -8.64 25.27 4.70
N GLY A 46 -9.49 25.96 5.48
CA GLY A 46 -9.51 27.42 5.57
C GLY A 46 -10.04 28.13 4.32
N LEU A 47 -10.46 27.39 3.29
CA LEU A 47 -11.03 27.97 2.07
C LEU A 47 -12.45 28.47 2.31
N ASN A 48 -12.85 29.51 1.58
CA ASN A 48 -14.23 30.01 1.66
C ASN A 48 -15.25 29.04 1.01
N ARG A 49 -16.54 29.21 1.35
CA ARG A 49 -17.61 28.30 0.92
C ARG A 49 -17.80 28.27 -0.60
N SER A 50 -17.61 29.38 -1.32
CA SER A 50 -17.76 29.42 -2.77
C SER A 50 -16.61 28.69 -3.47
N THR A 51 -15.39 28.81 -2.96
CA THR A 51 -14.22 28.05 -3.46
C THR A 51 -14.40 26.53 -3.24
N ILE A 52 -14.83 26.12 -2.04
CA ILE A 52 -15.14 24.69 -1.78
C ILE A 52 -16.21 24.19 -2.74
N ALA A 53 -17.30 24.97 -2.96
CA ALA A 53 -18.36 24.57 -3.89
C ALA A 53 -17.84 24.37 -5.32
N ALA A 54 -17.00 25.28 -5.82
CA ALA A 54 -16.43 25.19 -7.17
C ALA A 54 -15.48 23.99 -7.32
N LEU A 55 -14.57 23.76 -6.34
CA LEU A 55 -13.63 22.65 -6.36
C LEU A 55 -14.33 21.29 -6.22
N VAL A 56 -15.35 21.20 -5.36
CA VAL A 56 -16.16 19.98 -5.24
C VAL A 56 -16.93 19.69 -6.53
N ALA A 57 -17.55 20.72 -7.14
CA ALA A 57 -18.23 20.55 -8.42
C ALA A 57 -17.27 20.04 -9.52
N GLU A 58 -16.02 20.51 -9.54
CA GLU A 58 -14.99 20.03 -10.44
C GLU A 58 -14.64 18.54 -10.17
N LEU A 59 -14.43 18.14 -8.92
CA LEU A 59 -14.17 16.77 -8.55
C LEU A 59 -15.35 15.82 -8.88
N VAL A 60 -16.59 16.31 -8.73
CA VAL A 60 -17.81 15.59 -9.17
C VAL A 60 -17.81 15.43 -10.69
N GLY A 61 -17.55 16.51 -11.44
CA GLY A 61 -17.46 16.46 -12.91
C GLY A 61 -16.35 15.50 -13.41
N ARG A 62 -15.31 15.31 -12.62
CA ARG A 62 -14.23 14.32 -12.86
C ARG A 62 -14.56 12.93 -12.36
N GLN A 63 -15.74 12.72 -11.79
CA GLN A 63 -16.17 11.43 -11.23
C GLN A 63 -15.25 10.88 -10.11
N LEU A 64 -14.59 11.75 -9.36
CA LEU A 64 -13.71 11.38 -8.24
C LEU A 64 -14.41 11.42 -6.89
N VAL A 65 -15.41 12.31 -6.76
CA VAL A 65 -16.27 12.37 -5.58
C VAL A 65 -17.75 12.41 -6.00
N VAL A 66 -18.62 12.11 -5.05
CA VAL A 66 -20.07 12.28 -5.15
C VAL A 66 -20.55 13.18 -4.03
N GLU A 67 -21.56 14.01 -4.31
CA GLU A 67 -22.28 14.72 -3.28
C GLU A 67 -23.59 14.01 -2.94
N MET A 68 -23.86 13.92 -1.65
CA MET A 68 -25.06 13.31 -1.11
C MET A 68 -25.77 14.31 -0.18
N GLU A 69 -27.08 14.30 -0.22
CA GLU A 69 -27.86 15.03 0.79
C GLU A 69 -27.50 14.43 2.16
N PRO A 70 -27.34 15.27 3.19
CA PRO A 70 -27.06 14.79 4.54
C PRO A 70 -28.26 13.99 5.07
N ASP A 71 -27.99 12.95 5.83
CA ASP A 71 -29.01 12.24 6.58
C ASP A 71 -29.73 13.22 7.51
N SER A 72 -31.03 13.37 7.32
CA SER A 72 -31.87 14.39 7.99
C SER A 72 -32.22 13.98 9.43
N SER A 73 -31.22 13.66 10.26
CA SER A 73 -31.43 13.34 11.68
C SER A 73 -31.02 14.52 12.57
N GLY A 74 -31.98 15.37 12.94
CA GLY A 74 -31.99 16.03 14.23
C GLY A 74 -31.14 17.29 14.44
N GLN A 75 -30.53 17.93 13.44
CA GLN A 75 -29.79 19.20 13.65
C GLN A 75 -30.58 20.44 13.19
N VAL A 76 -30.57 21.47 14.04
CA VAL A 76 -31.15 22.78 13.73
C VAL A 76 -30.30 23.48 12.66
N GLY A 77 -30.86 23.72 11.47
CA GLY A 77 -30.23 24.37 10.33
C GLY A 77 -30.29 23.51 9.06
N ARG A 78 -30.13 24.17 7.86
CA ARG A 78 -30.04 23.40 6.61
C ARG A 78 -28.75 22.57 6.61
N PRO A 79 -28.84 21.23 6.59
CA PRO A 79 -27.65 20.38 6.65
C PRO A 79 -26.74 20.63 5.44
N SER A 80 -25.42 20.59 5.64
CA SER A 80 -24.42 20.80 4.57
C SER A 80 -24.22 19.51 3.77
N PRO A 81 -24.23 19.52 2.42
CA PRO A 81 -24.01 18.32 1.62
C PRO A 81 -22.73 17.58 2.00
N MET A 82 -22.79 16.24 1.96
CA MET A 82 -21.66 15.36 2.20
C MET A 82 -20.91 15.09 0.89
N VAL A 83 -19.60 15.26 0.91
CA VAL A 83 -18.69 14.93 -0.19
C VAL A 83 -17.99 13.62 0.15
N ARG A 84 -18.24 12.58 -0.63
CA ARG A 84 -17.67 11.22 -0.44
C ARG A 84 -16.86 10.81 -1.65
N PRO A 85 -15.85 9.91 -1.49
CA PRO A 85 -15.22 9.27 -2.62
C PRO A 85 -16.26 8.65 -3.54
N ASN A 86 -16.06 8.76 -4.84
CA ASN A 86 -16.94 8.08 -5.80
C ASN A 86 -16.68 6.57 -5.75
N PRO A 87 -17.65 5.72 -5.38
CA PRO A 87 -17.47 4.29 -5.31
C PRO A 87 -17.15 3.62 -6.66
N ARG A 88 -17.36 4.35 -7.76
CA ARG A 88 -17.02 3.91 -9.11
C ARG A 88 -15.59 4.24 -9.53
N ALA A 89 -14.87 5.11 -8.82
CA ALA A 89 -13.44 5.34 -9.05
C ALA A 89 -12.65 4.23 -8.36
N VAL A 90 -11.98 3.35 -9.15
CA VAL A 90 -11.34 2.15 -8.63
C VAL A 90 -9.90 2.03 -9.11
N GLY A 91 -9.05 1.48 -8.24
CA GLY A 91 -7.75 0.91 -8.57
C GLY A 91 -7.87 -0.62 -8.66
N LEU A 92 -7.15 -1.20 -9.59
CA LEU A 92 -6.94 -2.65 -9.64
C LEU A 92 -5.70 -2.98 -8.82
N ALA A 93 -5.79 -4.01 -8.00
CA ALA A 93 -4.72 -4.44 -7.10
C ALA A 93 -4.25 -5.84 -7.48
N VAL A 94 -2.95 -6.06 -7.47
CA VAL A 94 -2.33 -7.37 -7.70
C VAL A 94 -1.30 -7.63 -6.59
N ASN A 95 -1.34 -8.81 -6.00
CA ASN A 95 -0.32 -9.29 -5.09
C ASN A 95 0.08 -10.72 -5.49
N PRO A 96 1.24 -10.91 -6.14
CA PRO A 96 1.81 -12.23 -6.36
C PRO A 96 2.38 -12.76 -5.04
N GLU A 97 1.93 -13.94 -4.65
CA GLU A 97 2.36 -14.69 -3.48
C GLU A 97 3.06 -15.98 -3.91
N VAL A 98 3.68 -16.69 -2.98
CA VAL A 98 4.42 -17.92 -3.29
C VAL A 98 3.49 -19.00 -3.86
N ASP A 99 2.26 -19.08 -3.37
CA ASP A 99 1.29 -20.15 -3.69
C ASP A 99 0.04 -19.66 -4.40
N ALA A 100 -0.06 -18.32 -4.65
CA ALA A 100 -1.22 -17.71 -5.30
C ALA A 100 -0.90 -16.35 -5.90
N ILE A 101 -1.83 -15.86 -6.72
CA ILE A 101 -1.89 -14.46 -7.11
C ILE A 101 -3.24 -13.94 -6.63
N THR A 102 -3.20 -12.92 -5.75
CA THR A 102 -4.41 -12.24 -5.29
C THR A 102 -4.64 -11.00 -6.14
N ILE A 103 -5.85 -10.89 -6.69
CA ILE A 103 -6.27 -9.80 -7.58
C ILE A 103 -7.50 -9.15 -6.98
N GLY A 104 -7.53 -7.81 -6.95
CA GLY A 104 -8.62 -7.07 -6.35
C GLY A 104 -9.10 -5.87 -7.16
N VAL A 105 -10.31 -5.43 -6.86
CA VAL A 105 -10.88 -4.15 -7.25
C VAL A 105 -11.12 -3.36 -5.98
N VAL A 106 -10.46 -2.22 -5.84
CA VAL A 106 -10.53 -1.40 -4.64
C VAL A 106 -11.04 -0.01 -5.00
N GLY A 107 -12.08 0.43 -4.31
CA GLY A 107 -12.66 1.75 -4.50
C GLY A 107 -11.81 2.86 -3.86
N LEU A 108 -11.88 4.05 -4.43
CA LEU A 108 -11.36 5.26 -3.79
C LEU A 108 -12.01 5.39 -2.40
N GLY A 109 -11.19 5.52 -1.35
CA GLY A 109 -11.63 5.39 0.05
C GLY A 109 -11.30 4.04 0.69
N GLY A 110 -10.50 3.19 0.02
CA GLY A 110 -9.89 1.98 0.59
C GLY A 110 -10.83 0.77 0.71
N LYS A 111 -12.04 0.82 0.13
CA LYS A 111 -12.97 -0.31 0.20
C LYS A 111 -12.64 -1.38 -0.83
N VAL A 112 -12.31 -2.59 -0.41
CA VAL A 112 -12.16 -3.76 -1.28
C VAL A 112 -13.55 -4.17 -1.78
N LEU A 113 -13.78 -4.06 -3.08
CA LEU A 113 -15.05 -4.38 -3.75
C LEU A 113 -15.08 -5.82 -4.25
N LYS A 114 -13.94 -6.30 -4.73
CA LYS A 114 -13.75 -7.67 -5.22
C LYS A 114 -12.37 -8.18 -4.83
N ARG A 115 -12.30 -9.49 -4.57
CA ARG A 115 -11.06 -10.23 -4.37
C ARG A 115 -11.16 -11.58 -5.07
N ILE A 116 -10.14 -11.91 -5.83
CA ILE A 116 -9.97 -13.18 -6.52
C ILE A 116 -8.59 -13.70 -6.11
N ARG A 117 -8.54 -14.89 -5.53
CA ARG A 117 -7.28 -15.59 -5.24
C ARG A 117 -7.13 -16.72 -6.25
N TYR A 118 -6.11 -16.63 -7.08
CA TYR A 118 -5.79 -17.64 -8.09
C TYR A 118 -4.63 -18.50 -7.58
N PRO A 119 -4.84 -19.79 -7.28
CA PRO A 119 -3.80 -20.65 -6.74
C PRO A 119 -2.68 -20.90 -7.76
N THR A 120 -1.42 -20.81 -7.30
CA THR A 120 -0.21 -21.13 -8.05
C THR A 120 0.70 -22.02 -7.17
N PRO A 121 0.33 -23.27 -6.91
CA PRO A 121 0.94 -24.11 -5.86
C PRO A 121 2.45 -24.38 -6.05
N ASN A 122 2.97 -24.17 -7.24
CA ASN A 122 4.41 -24.31 -7.55
C ASN A 122 5.10 -22.95 -7.76
N GLY A 123 4.47 -21.86 -7.35
CA GLY A 123 4.87 -20.51 -7.73
C GLY A 123 4.48 -20.19 -9.17
N ALA A 124 4.53 -18.91 -9.54
CA ALA A 124 4.34 -18.46 -10.90
C ALA A 124 5.56 -17.65 -11.36
N SER A 125 6.05 -17.89 -12.56
CA SER A 125 7.00 -16.98 -13.20
C SER A 125 6.34 -15.61 -13.45
N ALA A 126 7.12 -14.56 -13.63
CA ALA A 126 6.57 -13.23 -13.93
C ALA A 126 5.66 -13.24 -15.17
N THR A 127 6.03 -14.00 -16.20
CA THR A 127 5.23 -14.15 -17.43
C THR A 127 3.89 -14.87 -17.16
N GLU A 128 3.89 -15.94 -16.36
CA GLU A 128 2.66 -16.63 -15.97
C GLU A 128 1.77 -15.73 -15.10
N ALA A 129 2.35 -14.99 -14.16
CA ALA A 129 1.62 -14.02 -13.33
C ALA A 129 0.94 -12.94 -14.19
N VAL A 130 1.65 -12.39 -15.18
CA VAL A 130 1.10 -11.43 -16.14
C VAL A 130 -0.05 -12.05 -16.94
N THR A 131 0.11 -13.28 -17.43
CA THR A 131 -0.92 -13.99 -18.20
C THR A 131 -2.19 -14.21 -17.37
N ILE A 132 -2.04 -14.65 -16.12
CA ILE A 132 -3.16 -14.86 -15.20
C ILE A 132 -3.88 -13.52 -14.92
N CYS A 133 -3.14 -12.47 -14.57
CA CYS A 133 -3.71 -11.16 -14.33
C CYS A 133 -4.46 -10.61 -15.54
N ALA A 134 -3.86 -10.70 -16.73
CA ALA A 134 -4.49 -10.24 -17.97
C ALA A 134 -5.79 -10.99 -18.26
N ALA A 135 -5.81 -12.32 -18.10
CA ALA A 135 -6.99 -13.14 -18.29
C ALA A 135 -8.12 -12.79 -17.30
N VAL A 136 -7.78 -12.57 -16.01
CA VAL A 136 -8.75 -12.18 -14.98
C VAL A 136 -9.33 -10.79 -15.30
N PHE A 137 -8.50 -9.80 -15.62
CA PHE A 137 -8.96 -8.46 -15.96
C PHE A 137 -9.78 -8.44 -17.25
N GLU A 138 -9.41 -9.23 -18.27
CA GLU A 138 -10.20 -9.36 -19.49
C GLU A 138 -11.56 -10.00 -19.20
N GLY A 139 -11.62 -11.02 -18.34
CA GLY A 139 -12.89 -11.61 -17.89
C GLY A 139 -13.80 -10.63 -17.16
N MET A 140 -13.24 -9.60 -16.52
CA MET A 140 -13.98 -8.52 -15.85
C MET A 140 -14.19 -7.29 -16.73
N ARG A 141 -13.65 -7.23 -17.95
CA ARG A 141 -13.60 -6.04 -18.81
C ARG A 141 -14.94 -5.36 -18.97
N SER A 142 -15.94 -6.14 -19.33
CA SER A 142 -17.31 -5.63 -19.55
C SER A 142 -17.87 -4.92 -18.31
N GLU A 143 -17.64 -5.47 -17.13
CA GLU A 143 -18.07 -4.86 -15.86
C GLU A 143 -17.24 -3.61 -15.51
N LEU A 144 -15.93 -3.69 -15.69
CA LEU A 144 -15.03 -2.56 -15.43
C LEU A 144 -15.37 -1.36 -16.31
N ASP A 145 -15.61 -1.59 -17.62
CA ASP A 145 -15.91 -0.52 -18.57
C ASP A 145 -17.31 0.08 -18.37
N ALA A 146 -18.30 -0.74 -18.00
CA ALA A 146 -19.68 -0.27 -17.80
C ALA A 146 -19.92 0.36 -16.42
N GLY A 147 -19.22 -0.12 -15.38
CA GLY A 147 -19.53 0.19 -13.98
C GLY A 147 -18.53 1.10 -13.28
N TYR A 148 -17.27 1.16 -13.75
CA TYR A 148 -16.19 1.79 -13.01
C TYR A 148 -15.36 2.74 -13.86
N ARG A 149 -14.72 3.68 -13.18
CA ARG A 149 -13.61 4.47 -13.67
C ARG A 149 -12.32 3.87 -13.13
N THR A 150 -11.71 2.97 -13.88
CA THR A 150 -10.44 2.34 -13.52
C THR A 150 -9.28 3.32 -13.73
N VAL A 151 -8.51 3.59 -12.68
CA VAL A 151 -7.38 4.54 -12.73
C VAL A 151 -6.06 3.87 -13.13
N GLY A 152 -5.89 2.61 -12.80
CA GLY A 152 -4.68 1.84 -13.10
C GLY A 152 -4.58 0.58 -12.27
N ILE A 153 -3.44 -0.10 -12.37
CA ILE A 153 -3.10 -1.30 -11.61
C ILE A 153 -1.93 -0.97 -10.68
N GLY A 154 -2.09 -1.28 -9.39
CA GLY A 154 -0.99 -1.30 -8.44
C GLY A 154 -0.60 -2.74 -8.12
N VAL A 155 0.69 -3.00 -8.00
CA VAL A 155 1.22 -4.34 -7.70
C VAL A 155 2.04 -4.30 -6.43
N ALA A 156 1.65 -5.11 -5.44
CA ALA A 156 2.40 -5.34 -4.21
C ALA A 156 3.28 -6.57 -4.39
N VAL A 157 4.60 -6.41 -4.43
CA VAL A 157 5.55 -7.51 -4.71
C VAL A 157 6.37 -7.82 -3.48
N PRO A 158 6.47 -9.10 -3.05
CA PRO A 158 7.35 -9.52 -1.96
C PRO A 158 8.82 -9.55 -2.41
N GLY A 159 9.47 -8.39 -2.44
CA GLY A 159 10.84 -8.25 -2.91
C GLY A 159 11.27 -6.82 -3.19
N LEU A 160 12.46 -6.65 -3.75
CA LEU A 160 13.03 -5.35 -4.11
C LEU A 160 12.46 -4.88 -5.45
N VAL A 161 11.69 -3.81 -5.44
CA VAL A 161 11.08 -3.20 -6.63
C VAL A 161 11.63 -1.80 -6.82
N ARG A 162 12.09 -1.49 -8.02
CA ARG A 162 12.48 -0.13 -8.39
C ARG A 162 11.21 0.67 -8.77
N GLU A 163 10.83 1.62 -7.90
CA GLU A 163 9.56 2.33 -8.06
C GLU A 163 9.45 3.17 -9.34
N GLN A 164 10.56 3.70 -9.87
CA GLN A 164 10.54 4.58 -11.04
C GLN A 164 9.94 3.91 -12.28
N ASP A 165 10.08 2.60 -12.44
CA ASP A 165 9.63 1.86 -13.61
C ASP A 165 8.96 0.52 -13.29
N GLY A 166 8.81 0.19 -12.01
CA GLY A 166 8.19 -1.05 -11.54
C GLY A 166 8.97 -2.31 -11.92
N LEU A 167 10.32 -2.18 -12.06
CA LEU A 167 11.20 -3.32 -12.29
C LEU A 167 11.40 -4.09 -10.98
N VAL A 168 11.03 -5.38 -10.96
CA VAL A 168 11.35 -6.28 -9.85
C VAL A 168 12.80 -6.69 -9.96
N ARG A 169 13.65 -6.10 -9.12
CA ARG A 169 15.09 -6.40 -9.10
C ARG A 169 15.36 -7.78 -8.55
N LEU A 170 14.64 -8.15 -7.50
CA LEU A 170 14.81 -9.43 -6.82
C LEU A 170 13.56 -9.75 -5.99
N ALA A 171 12.92 -10.86 -6.27
CA ALA A 171 11.89 -11.45 -5.43
C ALA A 171 12.25 -12.94 -5.21
N PRO A 172 13.06 -13.26 -4.18
CA PRO A 172 13.70 -14.59 -4.04
C PRO A 172 12.69 -15.72 -3.97
N HIS A 173 11.58 -15.51 -3.24
CA HIS A 173 10.55 -16.53 -3.03
C HIS A 173 9.68 -16.78 -4.27
N LEU A 174 9.67 -15.84 -5.22
CA LEU A 174 9.02 -16.01 -6.53
C LEU A 174 10.01 -16.47 -7.62
N GLY A 175 11.30 -16.47 -7.32
CA GLY A 175 12.35 -16.78 -8.30
C GLY A 175 12.53 -15.70 -9.37
N TRP A 176 12.07 -14.46 -9.10
CA TRP A 176 12.10 -13.36 -10.07
C TRP A 176 13.37 -12.53 -9.90
N VAL A 177 14.04 -12.25 -11.03
CA VAL A 177 15.26 -11.41 -11.08
C VAL A 177 15.17 -10.53 -12.30
N ASP A 178 15.29 -9.21 -12.12
CA ASP A 178 15.27 -8.19 -13.17
C ASP A 178 14.03 -8.25 -14.09
N GLU A 179 12.86 -8.55 -13.52
CA GLU A 179 11.61 -8.68 -14.28
C GLU A 179 10.93 -7.31 -14.46
N PRO A 180 10.71 -6.85 -15.70
CA PRO A 180 10.05 -5.56 -16.00
C PRO A 180 8.52 -5.66 -15.82
N LEU A 181 8.06 -6.04 -14.62
CA LEU A 181 6.70 -6.46 -14.33
C LEU A 181 5.65 -5.41 -14.69
N ALA A 182 5.88 -4.14 -14.31
CA ALA A 182 4.91 -3.08 -14.60
C ALA A 182 4.73 -2.87 -16.10
N ARG A 183 5.80 -2.91 -16.88
CA ARG A 183 5.75 -2.84 -18.35
C ARG A 183 5.00 -4.05 -18.93
N MET A 184 5.34 -5.26 -18.50
CA MET A 184 4.70 -6.49 -19.01
C MET A 184 3.20 -6.46 -18.77
N LEU A 185 2.75 -6.06 -17.57
CA LEU A 185 1.32 -5.91 -17.24
C LEU A 185 0.67 -4.77 -18.01
N THR A 186 1.35 -3.64 -18.21
CA THR A 186 0.83 -2.53 -19.03
C THR A 186 0.59 -2.98 -20.47
N ASP A 187 1.57 -3.66 -21.07
CA ASP A 187 1.48 -4.16 -22.43
C ASP A 187 0.35 -5.21 -22.59
N ALA A 188 0.14 -6.06 -21.58
CA ALA A 188 -0.87 -7.11 -21.61
C ALA A 188 -2.29 -6.62 -21.33
N THR A 189 -2.46 -5.59 -20.47
CA THR A 189 -3.78 -5.17 -19.97
C THR A 189 -4.27 -3.86 -20.59
N GLY A 190 -3.35 -3.01 -21.05
CA GLY A 190 -3.63 -1.65 -21.52
C GLY A 190 -3.88 -0.62 -20.41
N TYR A 191 -3.81 -1.00 -19.14
CA TYR A 191 -3.88 -0.09 -18.00
C TYR A 191 -2.48 0.42 -17.62
N PRO A 192 -2.35 1.65 -17.09
CA PRO A 192 -1.12 2.09 -16.46
C PRO A 192 -0.85 1.23 -15.22
N VAL A 193 0.39 0.77 -15.06
CA VAL A 193 0.80 -0.12 -13.97
C VAL A 193 1.94 0.50 -13.19
N VAL A 194 1.84 0.43 -11.86
CA VAL A 194 2.89 0.79 -10.90
C VAL A 194 3.11 -0.38 -9.94
N ALA A 195 4.34 -0.58 -9.49
CA ALA A 195 4.68 -1.67 -8.59
C ALA A 195 5.62 -1.18 -7.49
N ALA A 196 5.46 -1.69 -6.29
CA ALA A 196 6.31 -1.42 -5.14
C ALA A 196 6.41 -2.65 -4.22
N ASN A 197 7.30 -2.57 -3.23
CA ASN A 197 7.44 -3.59 -2.21
C ASN A 197 6.16 -3.74 -1.38
N ASP A 198 5.75 -4.97 -1.09
CA ASP A 198 4.51 -5.30 -0.36
C ASP A 198 4.47 -4.74 1.06
N ALA A 199 5.58 -4.80 1.82
CA ALA A 199 5.63 -4.27 3.17
C ALA A 199 5.59 -2.73 3.20
N SER A 200 6.20 -2.06 2.23
CA SER A 200 6.08 -0.60 2.05
C SER A 200 4.63 -0.20 1.75
N LEU A 201 3.93 -0.97 0.93
CA LEU A 201 2.50 -0.75 0.64
C LEU A 201 1.62 -1.10 1.83
N GLY A 202 2.00 -2.10 2.64
CA GLY A 202 1.36 -2.38 3.92
C GLY A 202 1.45 -1.21 4.90
N ALA A 203 2.63 -0.57 4.99
CA ALA A 203 2.82 0.65 5.79
C ALA A 203 1.92 1.79 5.30
N LEU A 204 1.83 2.00 3.99
CA LEU A 204 0.96 3.01 3.39
C LEU A 204 -0.51 2.75 3.69
N ALA A 205 -0.97 1.51 3.54
CA ALA A 205 -2.35 1.12 3.82
C ALA A 205 -2.72 1.33 5.30
N GLU A 206 -1.88 0.84 6.24
CA GLU A 206 -2.11 1.03 7.68
C GLU A 206 -2.06 2.50 8.09
N SER A 207 -1.17 3.31 7.48
CA SER A 207 -1.11 4.76 7.70
C SER A 207 -2.37 5.48 7.22
N THR A 208 -2.96 5.02 6.13
CA THR A 208 -4.10 5.70 5.49
C THR A 208 -5.44 5.28 6.11
N PHE A 209 -5.64 3.97 6.36
CA PHE A 209 -6.94 3.40 6.73
C PHE A 209 -6.92 2.53 7.98
N GLY A 210 -5.75 2.12 8.48
CA GLY A 210 -5.61 1.17 9.57
C GLY A 210 -5.15 1.79 10.88
N ALA A 211 -4.29 1.06 11.60
CA ALA A 211 -3.79 1.42 12.93
C ALA A 211 -3.02 2.75 12.97
N GLY A 212 -2.42 3.15 11.84
CA GLY A 212 -1.67 4.39 11.68
C GLY A 212 -2.49 5.61 11.26
N ARG A 213 -3.81 5.50 11.22
CA ARG A 213 -4.67 6.62 10.83
C ARG A 213 -4.46 7.81 11.78
N ASP A 214 -4.29 8.99 11.19
CA ASP A 214 -3.97 10.24 11.90
C ASP A 214 -2.58 10.27 12.59
N VAL A 215 -1.69 9.29 12.31
CA VAL A 215 -0.31 9.24 12.76
C VAL A 215 0.63 9.57 11.60
N THR A 216 1.48 10.58 11.78
CA THR A 216 2.41 11.05 10.74
C THR A 216 3.74 10.30 10.72
N ASP A 217 4.10 9.65 11.83
CA ASP A 217 5.40 8.99 11.98
C ASP A 217 5.19 7.58 12.55
N LEU A 218 5.27 6.60 11.68
CA LEU A 218 5.10 5.20 12.05
C LEU A 218 6.11 4.28 11.35
N ILE A 219 6.36 3.15 11.99
CA ILE A 219 7.08 2.01 11.42
C ILE A 219 6.10 0.85 11.34
N TYR A 220 6.08 0.20 10.21
CA TYR A 220 5.36 -1.04 9.98
C TYR A 220 6.35 -2.17 9.77
N LEU A 221 6.15 -3.31 10.46
CA LEU A 221 6.89 -4.54 10.26
C LEU A 221 5.90 -5.68 10.02
N ASN A 222 6.11 -6.44 8.97
CA ASN A 222 5.30 -7.61 8.61
C ASN A 222 6.12 -8.89 8.68
N GLY A 223 5.69 -9.84 9.49
CA GLY A 223 6.22 -11.20 9.48
C GLY A 223 5.38 -12.09 8.55
N GLY A 224 5.85 -12.30 7.35
CA GLY A 224 5.22 -13.16 6.35
C GLY A 224 5.81 -14.58 6.30
N ALA A 225 5.29 -15.42 5.40
CA ALA A 225 5.87 -16.74 5.10
C ALA A 225 7.26 -16.61 4.44
N SER A 226 7.51 -15.51 3.76
CA SER A 226 8.73 -15.21 3.01
C SER A 226 9.81 -14.48 3.81
N GLY A 227 9.56 -14.12 5.08
CA GLY A 227 10.51 -13.37 5.89
C GLY A 227 9.88 -12.14 6.56
N ILE A 228 10.71 -11.16 6.90
CA ILE A 228 10.27 -9.93 7.56
C ILE A 228 10.51 -8.75 6.63
N GLY A 229 9.43 -8.12 6.20
CA GLY A 229 9.45 -6.84 5.49
C GLY A 229 9.08 -5.67 6.40
N GLY A 230 9.33 -4.45 5.94
CA GLY A 230 8.93 -3.26 6.68
C GLY A 230 8.76 -2.03 5.81
N GLY A 231 8.15 -1.01 6.41
CA GLY A 231 8.00 0.31 5.80
C GLY A 231 7.98 1.41 6.86
N VAL A 232 8.35 2.61 6.45
CA VAL A 232 8.42 3.79 7.32
C VAL A 232 7.59 4.91 6.72
N ILE A 233 6.73 5.49 7.52
CA ILE A 233 6.08 6.77 7.23
C ILE A 233 6.73 7.82 8.12
N SER A 234 7.20 8.90 7.56
CA SER A 234 7.78 10.03 8.30
C SER A 234 7.22 11.35 7.78
N GLY A 235 6.69 12.17 8.69
CA GLY A 235 5.98 13.38 8.32
C GLY A 235 4.75 13.14 7.43
N GLY A 236 4.13 11.96 7.50
CA GLY A 236 2.99 11.56 6.68
C GLY A 236 3.36 11.10 5.26
N VAL A 237 4.65 10.90 4.97
CA VAL A 237 5.16 10.47 3.66
C VAL A 237 5.92 9.16 3.79
N SER A 238 5.72 8.25 2.84
CA SER A 238 6.50 6.99 2.78
C SER A 238 7.98 7.28 2.53
N LEU A 239 8.84 6.66 3.33
CA LEU A 239 10.28 6.68 3.14
C LEU A 239 10.68 5.56 2.18
N VAL A 240 10.88 5.90 0.92
CA VAL A 240 11.13 4.90 -0.14
C VAL A 240 12.61 4.75 -0.51
N GLY A 241 13.46 5.72 -0.14
CA GLY A 241 14.86 5.76 -0.57
C GLY A 241 15.01 6.11 -2.06
N ILE A 242 16.26 6.09 -2.55
CA ILE A 242 16.57 6.52 -3.92
C ILE A 242 16.00 5.59 -5.02
N ALA A 243 15.77 4.33 -4.69
CA ALA A 243 15.34 3.32 -5.65
C ALA A 243 14.08 2.52 -5.21
N GLY A 244 13.47 2.89 -4.07
CA GLY A 244 12.34 2.15 -3.51
C GLY A 244 12.76 1.03 -2.55
N TYR A 245 14.01 0.97 -2.08
CA TYR A 245 14.53 -0.13 -1.26
C TYR A 245 14.70 0.24 0.23
N ALA A 246 14.10 1.33 0.69
CA ALA A 246 14.11 1.64 2.12
C ALA A 246 13.16 0.72 2.89
N GLY A 247 13.48 0.44 4.17
CA GLY A 247 12.61 -0.37 5.01
C GLY A 247 12.96 -1.85 5.10
N GLU A 248 14.12 -2.27 4.62
CA GLU A 248 14.61 -3.66 4.67
C GLU A 248 15.00 -4.09 6.09
N PHE A 249 14.06 -3.98 7.04
CA PHE A 249 14.29 -4.29 8.46
C PHE A 249 14.61 -5.76 8.71
N GLY A 250 14.06 -6.66 7.89
CA GLY A 250 14.34 -8.10 7.97
C GLY A 250 15.84 -8.42 7.83
N HIS A 251 16.56 -7.59 7.09
CA HIS A 251 18.00 -7.76 6.84
C HIS A 251 18.90 -6.92 7.78
N THR A 252 18.34 -6.30 8.82
CA THR A 252 19.16 -5.62 9.83
C THR A 252 19.82 -6.59 10.79
N LEU A 253 21.07 -6.31 11.18
CA LEU A 253 21.83 -7.15 12.13
C LEU A 253 21.21 -7.07 13.53
N VAL A 254 20.78 -8.21 14.07
CA VAL A 254 20.30 -8.37 15.44
C VAL A 254 21.12 -9.38 16.27
N ASN A 255 21.88 -10.26 15.61
CA ASN A 255 22.70 -11.28 16.24
C ASN A 255 24.06 -11.42 15.53
N SER A 256 25.13 -10.88 16.10
CA SER A 256 26.47 -10.98 15.52
C SER A 256 27.06 -12.42 15.51
N ALA A 257 26.45 -13.35 16.26
CA ALA A 257 26.80 -14.76 16.30
C ALA A 257 25.71 -15.65 15.64
N GLY A 258 24.80 -15.03 14.87
CA GLY A 258 23.67 -15.71 14.22
C GLY A 258 24.07 -16.53 13.00
N VAL A 259 23.08 -16.93 12.21
CA VAL A 259 23.29 -17.73 10.99
C VAL A 259 23.35 -16.84 9.74
N ILE A 260 23.87 -17.40 8.64
CA ILE A 260 23.90 -16.71 7.34
C ILE A 260 22.46 -16.58 6.81
N CYS A 261 22.09 -15.36 6.45
CA CYS A 261 20.81 -15.03 5.81
C CYS A 261 20.86 -15.30 4.30
N SER A 262 19.69 -15.44 3.69
CA SER A 262 19.52 -15.55 2.23
C SER A 262 20.14 -14.37 1.46
N CYS A 263 20.23 -13.17 2.08
CA CYS A 263 20.89 -12.00 1.50
C CYS A 263 22.44 -12.06 1.53
N GLY A 264 23.03 -13.11 2.14
CA GLY A 264 24.46 -13.29 2.30
C GLY A 264 25.06 -12.67 3.57
N ALA A 265 24.32 -11.88 4.33
CA ALA A 265 24.76 -11.29 5.60
C ALA A 265 24.56 -12.26 6.77
N LEU A 266 25.25 -12.02 7.90
CA LEU A 266 25.15 -12.81 9.12
C LEU A 266 24.19 -12.16 10.11
N GLY A 267 23.30 -12.95 10.73
CA GLY A 267 22.50 -12.54 11.89
C GLY A 267 21.43 -11.48 11.61
N CYS A 268 20.81 -11.55 10.45
CA CYS A 268 19.65 -10.73 10.09
C CYS A 268 18.45 -11.02 10.99
N LEU A 269 17.57 -10.03 11.17
CA LEU A 269 16.35 -10.20 11.97
C LEU A 269 15.51 -11.40 11.52
N GLU A 270 15.29 -11.58 10.23
CA GLU A 270 14.46 -12.66 9.68
C GLU A 270 15.02 -14.07 9.90
N THR A 271 16.35 -14.20 10.22
CA THR A 271 16.95 -15.49 10.57
C THR A 271 16.75 -15.84 12.04
N GLU A 272 16.59 -14.85 12.89
CA GLU A 272 16.41 -15.02 14.34
C GLU A 272 14.93 -15.03 14.73
N VAL A 273 14.11 -14.28 14.02
CA VAL A 273 12.66 -14.16 14.22
C VAL A 273 11.96 -14.76 13.00
N ALA A 274 11.40 -15.94 13.17
CA ALA A 274 10.87 -16.72 12.06
C ALA A 274 9.60 -17.49 12.46
N ARG A 275 8.67 -17.64 11.52
CA ARG A 275 7.39 -18.33 11.70
C ARG A 275 7.57 -19.86 11.87
N ALA A 276 8.49 -20.48 11.13
CA ALA A 276 8.63 -21.93 11.06
C ALA A 276 8.92 -22.62 12.42
N PRO A 277 9.82 -22.11 13.29
CA PRO A 277 10.01 -22.68 14.63
C PRO A 277 8.75 -22.64 15.49
N LEU A 278 7.93 -21.56 15.38
CA LEU A 278 6.69 -21.42 16.13
C LEU A 278 5.66 -22.47 15.68
N LEU A 279 5.42 -22.61 14.38
CA LEU A 279 4.53 -23.63 13.82
C LEU A 279 4.91 -25.02 14.27
N LYS A 280 6.21 -25.37 14.19
CA LYS A 280 6.72 -26.69 14.62
C LYS A 280 6.43 -26.98 16.08
N LEU A 281 6.59 -25.98 16.97
CA LEU A 281 6.39 -26.16 18.41
C LEU A 281 4.90 -26.32 18.78
N VAL A 282 3.99 -25.76 18.02
CA VAL A 282 2.55 -25.93 18.23
C VAL A 282 1.92 -27.04 17.38
N GLY A 283 2.75 -27.78 16.60
CA GLY A 283 2.32 -28.93 15.80
C GLY A 283 1.53 -28.57 14.54
N LEU A 284 1.72 -27.35 14.00
CA LEU A 284 1.14 -26.91 12.75
C LEU A 284 2.15 -27.01 11.61
N THR A 285 1.69 -27.34 10.41
CA THR A 285 2.51 -27.35 9.19
C THR A 285 2.38 -26.01 8.44
N ASP A 286 1.22 -25.39 8.51
CA ASP A 286 0.89 -24.05 8.03
C ASP A 286 -0.22 -23.47 8.89
N ALA A 287 -0.31 -22.15 8.97
CA ALA A 287 -1.37 -21.42 9.67
C ALA A 287 -1.36 -19.95 9.23
N ASP A 288 -2.47 -19.29 9.21
CA ASP A 288 -2.46 -17.83 9.15
C ASP A 288 -2.06 -17.19 10.49
N GLY A 289 -2.04 -15.86 10.56
CA GLY A 289 -1.64 -15.15 11.77
C GLY A 289 -2.57 -15.41 12.96
N ASP A 290 -3.87 -15.51 12.70
CA ASP A 290 -4.89 -15.71 13.75
C ASP A 290 -4.87 -17.16 14.28
N GLU A 291 -4.71 -18.14 13.39
CA GLU A 291 -4.56 -19.55 13.75
C GLU A 291 -3.30 -19.78 14.59
N LEU A 292 -2.18 -19.19 14.15
CA LEU A 292 -0.91 -19.27 14.89
C LEU A 292 -1.03 -18.63 16.28
N GLU A 293 -1.65 -17.45 16.37
CA GLU A 293 -1.89 -16.76 17.65
C GLU A 293 -2.73 -17.60 18.62
N LEU A 294 -3.82 -18.17 18.12
CA LEU A 294 -4.67 -19.06 18.92
C LEU A 294 -3.89 -20.26 19.45
N ALA A 295 -3.08 -20.90 18.59
CA ALA A 295 -2.27 -22.05 18.97
C ALA A 295 -1.18 -21.70 19.99
N LEU A 296 -0.48 -20.58 19.80
CA LEU A 296 0.54 -20.08 20.73
C LEU A 296 -0.07 -19.72 22.09
N THR A 297 -1.21 -18.99 22.08
CA THR A 297 -1.90 -18.54 23.30
C THR A 297 -2.48 -19.73 24.10
N ALA A 298 -3.01 -20.73 23.41
CA ALA A 298 -3.56 -21.95 24.04
C ALA A 298 -2.48 -22.87 24.61
N SER A 299 -1.23 -22.75 24.14
CA SER A 299 -0.14 -23.61 24.56
C SER A 299 0.27 -23.35 26.03
N ARG A 300 0.46 -24.43 26.79
CA ARG A 300 1.03 -24.42 28.14
C ARG A 300 2.49 -24.94 28.16
N SER A 301 3.07 -25.19 26.99
CA SER A 301 4.41 -25.72 26.87
C SER A 301 5.46 -24.65 27.23
N PRO A 302 6.36 -24.92 28.20
CA PRO A 302 7.48 -24.02 28.48
C PRO A 302 8.39 -23.77 27.26
N ALA A 303 8.50 -24.74 26.34
CA ALA A 303 9.30 -24.60 25.12
C ALA A 303 8.69 -23.57 24.16
N VAL A 304 7.35 -23.48 24.07
CA VAL A 304 6.66 -22.47 23.26
C VAL A 304 6.93 -21.09 23.83
N LEU A 305 6.75 -20.91 25.16
CA LEU A 305 6.99 -19.62 25.81
C LEU A 305 8.45 -19.18 25.65
N ALA A 306 9.41 -20.08 25.88
CA ALA A 306 10.84 -19.79 25.73
C ALA A 306 11.20 -19.37 24.29
N GLU A 307 10.60 -20.00 23.27
CA GLU A 307 10.82 -19.60 21.89
C GLU A 307 10.16 -18.24 21.55
N VAL A 308 8.96 -17.97 22.04
CA VAL A 308 8.31 -16.66 21.91
C VAL A 308 9.18 -15.58 22.53
N GLU A 309 9.66 -15.76 23.77
CA GLU A 309 10.52 -14.80 24.46
C GLU A 309 11.85 -14.61 23.72
N ARG A 310 12.49 -15.68 23.23
CA ARG A 310 13.73 -15.61 22.43
C ARG A 310 13.52 -14.76 21.18
N GLN A 311 12.44 -14.98 20.44
CA GLN A 311 12.16 -14.20 19.23
C GLN A 311 11.82 -12.74 19.56
N LEU A 312 11.11 -12.49 20.65
CA LEU A 312 10.82 -11.13 21.12
C LEU A 312 12.10 -10.40 21.58
N ASP A 313 13.11 -11.09 22.09
CA ASP A 313 14.41 -10.50 22.43
C ASP A 313 15.10 -9.93 21.18
N TYR A 314 15.15 -10.69 20.08
CA TYR A 314 15.72 -10.21 18.83
C TYR A 314 14.85 -9.13 18.15
N LEU A 315 13.52 -9.28 18.21
CA LEU A 315 12.61 -8.25 17.73
C LEU A 315 12.80 -6.94 18.51
N ALA A 316 13.01 -7.01 19.84
CA ALA A 316 13.31 -5.83 20.66
C ALA A 316 14.59 -5.14 20.23
N VAL A 317 15.64 -5.87 19.82
CA VAL A 317 16.87 -5.27 19.26
C VAL A 317 16.58 -4.49 17.98
N ALA A 318 15.83 -5.08 17.05
CA ALA A 318 15.45 -4.41 15.80
C ALA A 318 14.58 -3.17 16.05
N LEU A 319 13.56 -3.29 16.90
CA LEU A 319 12.67 -2.18 17.25
C LEU A 319 13.39 -1.07 18.00
N ARG A 320 14.32 -1.41 18.93
CA ARG A 320 15.18 -0.42 19.57
C ARG A 320 15.95 0.42 18.54
N ASN A 321 16.58 -0.25 17.58
CA ASN A 321 17.35 0.43 16.54
C ASN A 321 16.43 1.32 15.69
N ALA A 322 15.28 0.82 15.28
CA ALA A 322 14.31 1.57 14.50
C ALA A 322 13.74 2.78 15.27
N ILE A 323 13.37 2.61 16.54
CA ILE A 323 12.87 3.70 17.39
C ILE A 323 13.95 4.79 17.59
N ASN A 324 15.19 4.40 17.84
CA ASN A 324 16.28 5.35 18.02
C ASN A 324 16.65 6.13 16.73
N VAL A 325 16.43 5.52 15.54
CA VAL A 325 16.77 6.13 14.24
C VAL A 325 15.65 7.01 13.71
N PHE A 326 14.39 6.53 13.79
CA PHE A 326 13.24 7.17 13.16
C PHE A 326 12.35 7.95 14.14
N ASN A 327 12.46 7.67 15.45
CA ASN A 327 11.64 8.29 16.50
C ASN A 327 10.14 8.28 16.16
N PRO A 328 9.53 7.11 15.87
CA PRO A 328 8.14 7.03 15.44
C PRO A 328 7.18 7.26 16.60
N ARG A 329 5.96 7.67 16.29
CA ARG A 329 4.84 7.68 17.25
C ARG A 329 4.22 6.30 17.44
N LEU A 330 4.26 5.46 16.39
CA LEU A 330 3.61 4.18 16.35
C LEU A 330 4.50 3.13 15.68
N VAL A 331 4.54 1.93 16.25
CA VAL A 331 5.04 0.72 15.60
C VAL A 331 3.85 -0.20 15.34
N VAL A 332 3.65 -0.61 14.09
CA VAL A 332 2.59 -1.56 13.70
C VAL A 332 3.21 -2.90 13.36
N LEU A 333 2.76 -3.95 14.01
CA LEU A 333 3.23 -5.33 13.82
C LEU A 333 2.17 -6.14 13.08
N GLY A 334 2.54 -6.70 11.91
CA GLY A 334 1.70 -7.52 11.07
C GLY A 334 2.16 -8.98 10.99
N GLY A 335 1.29 -9.83 10.44
CA GLY A 335 1.56 -11.25 10.28
C GLY A 335 1.94 -11.92 11.60
N PHE A 336 2.85 -12.88 11.57
CA PHE A 336 3.26 -13.61 12.79
C PHE A 336 3.96 -12.72 13.84
N LEU A 337 4.49 -11.54 13.48
CA LEU A 337 5.01 -10.59 14.47
C LEU A 337 3.89 -10.01 15.34
N GLY A 338 2.72 -9.77 14.75
CA GLY A 338 1.51 -9.40 15.48
C GLY A 338 1.07 -10.50 16.44
N SER A 339 1.16 -11.77 16.03
CA SER A 339 0.84 -12.93 16.89
C SER A 339 1.84 -13.09 18.03
N LEU A 340 3.16 -12.91 17.78
CA LEU A 340 4.17 -12.89 18.84
C LEU A 340 3.89 -11.82 19.89
N TYR A 341 3.59 -10.60 19.44
CA TYR A 341 3.28 -9.49 20.32
C TYR A 341 2.02 -9.77 21.15
N ALA A 342 0.96 -10.33 20.56
CA ALA A 342 -0.27 -10.66 21.26
C ALA A 342 -0.09 -11.68 22.39
N VAL A 343 0.86 -12.63 22.22
CA VAL A 343 1.14 -13.67 23.24
C VAL A 343 1.84 -13.08 24.46
N ALA A 344 2.79 -12.15 24.30
CA ALA A 344 3.59 -11.62 25.40
C ALA A 344 3.89 -10.11 25.23
N PRO A 345 2.84 -9.24 25.19
CA PRO A 345 3.03 -7.81 24.96
C PRO A 345 3.86 -7.13 26.07
N ALA A 346 3.59 -7.47 27.34
CA ALA A 346 4.32 -6.90 28.46
C ALA A 346 5.81 -7.23 28.45
N TYR A 347 6.19 -8.41 27.94
CA TYR A 347 7.58 -8.81 27.80
C TYR A 347 8.32 -7.91 26.80
N LEU A 348 7.75 -7.71 25.61
CA LEU A 348 8.35 -6.83 24.60
C LEU A 348 8.44 -5.38 25.07
N ASP A 349 7.37 -4.87 25.70
CA ASP A 349 7.34 -3.51 26.24
C ASP A 349 8.40 -3.28 27.32
N GLN A 350 8.61 -4.24 28.21
CA GLN A 350 9.65 -4.21 29.23
C GLN A 350 11.06 -4.20 28.60
N LYS A 351 11.32 -5.06 27.61
CA LYS A 351 12.62 -5.08 26.91
C LYS A 351 12.91 -3.75 26.24
N LEU A 352 11.96 -3.17 25.55
CA LEU A 352 12.10 -1.87 24.89
C LEU A 352 12.30 -0.72 25.89
N ALA A 353 11.61 -0.75 27.04
CA ALA A 353 11.79 0.26 28.09
C ALA A 353 13.22 0.28 28.64
N HIS A 354 13.88 -0.89 28.71
CA HIS A 354 15.25 -0.98 29.22
C HIS A 354 16.33 -0.74 28.16
N GLN A 355 16.03 -0.94 26.87
CA GLN A 355 17.06 -0.94 25.82
C GLN A 355 17.06 0.30 24.94
N THR A 356 15.96 1.06 24.86
CA THR A 356 15.83 2.26 24.03
C THR A 356 16.25 3.51 24.79
N LEU A 357 16.69 4.55 24.06
CA LEU A 357 16.86 5.88 24.65
C LEU A 357 15.52 6.34 25.22
N HIS A 358 15.49 6.73 26.49
CA HIS A 358 14.26 7.07 27.20
C HIS A 358 13.42 8.11 26.44
N ALA A 359 14.04 9.20 26.02
CA ALA A 359 13.35 10.27 25.28
C ALA A 359 12.82 9.81 23.91
N ALA A 360 13.49 8.88 23.21
CA ALA A 360 13.02 8.33 21.94
C ALA A 360 11.87 7.34 22.13
N ARG A 361 11.82 6.64 23.28
CA ARG A 361 10.76 5.68 23.61
C ARG A 361 9.49 6.35 24.16
N GLU A 362 9.65 7.54 24.74
CA GLU A 362 8.54 8.29 25.32
C GLU A 362 7.47 8.61 24.25
N GLY A 363 6.27 8.13 24.48
CA GLY A 363 5.14 8.33 23.57
C GLY A 363 5.09 7.38 22.35
N VAL A 364 6.02 6.45 22.19
CA VAL A 364 5.90 5.39 21.18
C VAL A 364 4.90 4.34 21.65
N THR A 365 3.94 4.01 20.82
CA THR A 365 3.00 2.90 21.04
C THR A 365 3.28 1.75 20.08
N ILE A 366 2.97 0.53 20.50
CA ILE A 366 2.99 -0.66 19.64
C ILE A 366 1.57 -1.11 19.43
N SER A 367 1.22 -1.41 18.19
CA SER A 367 -0.10 -1.91 17.81
C SER A 367 0.04 -3.07 16.83
N ARG A 368 -1.06 -3.76 16.60
CA ARG A 368 -1.18 -4.76 15.53
C ARG A 368 -1.84 -4.13 14.32
N THR A 369 -1.67 -4.74 13.15
CA THR A 369 -2.41 -4.39 11.93
C THR A 369 -3.91 -4.43 12.15
N GLN A 370 -4.65 -3.51 11.51
CA GLN A 370 -6.11 -3.44 11.57
C GLN A 370 -6.79 -3.86 10.26
N LEU A 371 -6.08 -3.81 9.14
CA LEU A 371 -6.68 -4.06 7.83
C LEU A 371 -6.78 -5.56 7.47
N GLY A 372 -6.15 -6.44 8.26
CA GLY A 372 -6.22 -7.88 8.07
C GLY A 372 -5.86 -8.31 6.63
N SER A 373 -6.65 -9.21 6.07
CA SER A 373 -6.42 -9.72 4.71
C SER A 373 -6.62 -8.70 3.60
N ASP A 374 -7.22 -7.53 3.85
CA ASP A 374 -7.40 -6.46 2.86
C ASP A 374 -6.16 -5.58 2.67
N LEU A 375 -5.19 -5.67 3.58
CA LEU A 375 -4.03 -4.81 3.68
C LEU A 375 -3.32 -4.59 2.34
N LEU A 376 -2.86 -5.65 1.69
CA LEU A 376 -2.06 -5.54 0.46
C LEU A 376 -2.90 -5.14 -0.75
N MET A 377 -4.20 -5.49 -0.78
CA MET A 377 -5.11 -5.01 -1.83
C MET A 377 -5.31 -3.50 -1.72
N ILE A 378 -5.50 -2.99 -0.50
CA ILE A 378 -5.60 -1.56 -0.24
C ILE A 378 -4.29 -0.87 -0.60
N GLY A 379 -3.15 -1.36 -0.10
CA GLY A 379 -1.83 -0.77 -0.37
C GLY A 379 -1.48 -0.70 -1.86
N ALA A 380 -1.73 -1.77 -2.60
CA ALA A 380 -1.53 -1.79 -4.05
C ALA A 380 -2.45 -0.77 -4.76
N ALA A 381 -3.71 -0.67 -4.36
CA ALA A 381 -4.63 0.32 -4.93
C ALA A 381 -4.24 1.76 -4.58
N GLU A 382 -3.73 2.02 -3.36
CA GLU A 382 -3.21 3.33 -2.96
C GLU A 382 -2.09 3.79 -3.88
N LEU A 383 -1.17 2.88 -4.22
CA LEU A 383 -0.11 3.17 -5.19
C LEU A 383 -0.71 3.57 -6.56
N ALA A 384 -1.75 2.87 -7.04
CA ALA A 384 -2.43 3.22 -8.29
C ALA A 384 -3.19 4.56 -8.19
N PHE A 385 -3.72 4.92 -7.01
CA PHE A 385 -4.41 6.20 -6.79
C PHE A 385 -3.47 7.41 -6.66
N GLU A 386 -2.18 7.21 -6.41
CA GLU A 386 -1.24 8.29 -6.14
C GLU A 386 -1.29 9.41 -7.20
N SER A 387 -1.36 9.06 -8.47
CA SER A 387 -1.40 10.03 -9.57
C SER A 387 -2.64 10.93 -9.53
N ILE A 388 -3.82 10.36 -9.23
CA ILE A 388 -5.07 11.13 -9.15
C ILE A 388 -5.22 11.87 -7.83
N LEU A 389 -4.63 11.36 -6.75
CA LEU A 389 -4.62 12.02 -5.44
C LEU A 389 -3.67 13.22 -5.44
N SER A 390 -2.52 13.10 -6.09
CA SER A 390 -1.54 14.21 -6.20
C SER A 390 -1.98 15.28 -7.18
N ASP A 391 -2.55 14.92 -8.33
CA ASP A 391 -3.07 15.87 -9.33
C ASP A 391 -4.39 15.41 -9.96
N PRO A 392 -5.52 15.66 -9.28
CA PRO A 392 -6.84 15.31 -9.81
C PRO A 392 -7.16 16.00 -11.13
N ALA A 393 -6.49 17.12 -11.44
CA ALA A 393 -6.73 17.90 -12.66
C ALA A 393 -6.12 17.24 -13.91
N SER A 394 -5.03 16.50 -13.80
CA SER A 394 -4.37 15.80 -14.93
C SER A 394 -5.15 14.56 -15.38
N SER A 395 -6.01 14.01 -14.56
CA SER A 395 -6.73 12.74 -14.78
C SER A 395 -7.88 12.81 -15.80
N GLY A 396 -7.86 13.79 -16.71
CA GLY A 396 -8.93 14.01 -17.72
C GLY A 396 -8.87 13.13 -18.97
N SER A 397 -7.90 12.19 -19.13
CA SER A 397 -7.76 11.38 -20.34
C SER A 397 -7.58 9.88 -20.11
N ALA A 398 -8.15 9.31 -19.05
CA ALA A 398 -8.41 7.87 -19.06
C ALA A 398 -9.51 7.64 -20.09
N ARG A 399 -9.19 7.00 -21.20
CA ARG A 399 -10.07 6.79 -22.35
C ARG A 399 -11.32 6.03 -21.90
N LEU A 400 -12.47 6.67 -21.99
CA LEU A 400 -13.74 5.97 -22.19
C LEU A 400 -13.63 5.22 -23.52
N GLY A 401 -13.96 3.95 -23.50
CA GLY A 401 -13.71 2.96 -24.51
C GLY A 401 -14.05 3.34 -25.94
N GLY A 402 -13.38 2.66 -26.84
CA GLY A 402 -13.85 2.44 -28.19
C GLY A 402 -13.04 3.15 -29.26
N HIS A 403 -11.98 2.52 -29.74
CA HIS A 403 -11.67 2.53 -31.14
C HIS A 403 -11.32 1.09 -31.58
N LEU A 404 -12.32 0.41 -32.09
CA LEU A 404 -12.15 -0.68 -33.02
C LEU A 404 -11.19 -0.23 -34.14
N ARG A 405 -9.97 -0.76 -34.16
CA ARG A 405 -9.15 -0.71 -35.36
C ARG A 405 -9.73 -1.70 -36.35
N THR A 406 -10.49 -1.20 -37.31
CA THR A 406 -10.83 -1.93 -38.52
C THR A 406 -9.55 -2.28 -39.23
N HIS A 407 -9.19 -3.56 -39.26
CA HIS A 407 -8.19 -4.09 -40.19
C HIS A 407 -8.72 -3.94 -41.60
N THR A 408 -8.23 -2.94 -42.32
CA THR A 408 -8.40 -2.83 -43.75
C THR A 408 -7.43 -3.82 -44.40
N THR A 409 -7.97 -4.94 -44.85
CA THR A 409 -7.24 -5.87 -45.73
C THR A 409 -6.97 -5.20 -47.04
N GLY A 410 -5.77 -4.70 -47.24
CA GLY A 410 -5.25 -4.25 -48.53
C GLY A 410 -5.06 -5.46 -49.47
N ARG A 411 -5.91 -5.56 -50.47
CA ARG A 411 -5.73 -6.47 -51.61
C ARG A 411 -4.45 -6.06 -52.37
N LEU A 412 -3.48 -6.94 -52.41
CA LEU A 412 -2.43 -6.92 -53.39
C LEU A 412 -3.05 -7.30 -54.76
N ARG A 413 -3.17 -6.35 -55.68
CA ARG A 413 -3.33 -6.61 -57.10
C ARG A 413 -1.93 -6.76 -57.70
N GLY A 414 -1.69 -7.89 -58.33
CA GLY A 414 -0.54 -8.12 -59.14
C GLY A 414 -0.65 -7.36 -60.47
N ALA A 415 0.52 -7.00 -61.05
CA ALA A 415 0.69 -6.80 -62.49
C ALA A 415 2.20 -6.91 -62.83
N HIS A 416 2.47 -7.87 -63.70
CA HIS A 416 3.59 -8.05 -64.62
C HIS A 416 5.00 -8.10 -64.12
#